data_c433dc5408238207381f32fa8bb0f570
#
_entry.id   c433dc5408238207381f32fa8bb0f570
#
_cell.length_a   1.000
_cell.length_b   1.000
_cell.length_c   1.000
_cell.angle_alpha   90.00
_cell.angle_beta   90.00
_cell.angle_gamma   90.00
#
_symmetry.space_group_name_H-M   'P 1'
#
loop_
_entity.id
_entity.type
_entity.pdbx_description
1 polymer ?
#
loop_
_entity_poly.entity_id
_entity_poly.type
_entity_poly.pdbx_seq_one_letter_code
_entity_poly.pdbx_strand_id
1 'polypeptide(L)'
;MFTGLIEETGLVSFLGYSGTNLKISIRAKLILEDIKLGDSIAVNGVCLTVTEFDADSFSVTAVKETLEVTALRYLKNGDLVNLERCLRAHDRLGGHIVQGHVDTVAECIEVLDQSGSYDLYFSIEPNFSKYIINKGSICISGISLTVVKVGSIKEFQGINENISKDLDYFYVTIIPATWDKTNLSQIKDGAKVNIEVDVLAKYLERFMAAAKP
;
A
#
# COMPACT_ATOMS: atom_id res chain seq x y z
N MET A 1 -8.80 -10.54 -3.84
CA MET A 1 -9.50 -9.35 -3.29
C MET A 1 -9.23 -9.30 -1.80
N PHE A 2 -9.04 -8.11 -1.24
CA PHE A 2 -8.62 -7.84 0.13
C PHE A 2 -9.52 -6.75 0.72
N THR A 3 -9.36 -6.47 2.00
CA THR A 3 -10.13 -5.45 2.74
C THR A 3 -9.31 -4.21 3.06
N GLY A 4 -8.00 -4.32 3.02
CA GLY A 4 -7.07 -3.33 3.55
C GLY A 4 -6.95 -3.35 5.08
N LEU A 5 -7.32 -4.45 5.72
CA LEU A 5 -7.11 -4.68 7.15
C LEU A 5 -5.94 -5.63 7.35
N ILE A 6 -4.82 -5.08 7.79
CA ILE A 6 -3.60 -5.84 7.98
C ILE A 6 -3.77 -6.88 9.09
N GLU A 7 -3.45 -8.14 8.77
CA GLU A 7 -3.52 -9.25 9.72
C GLU A 7 -2.25 -9.32 10.57
N GLU A 8 -1.07 -9.19 9.96
CA GLU A 8 0.22 -9.08 10.64
C GLU A 8 1.26 -8.35 9.81
N THR A 9 2.39 -8.02 10.40
CA THR A 9 3.59 -7.60 9.67
C THR A 9 4.56 -8.79 9.56
N GLY A 10 5.05 -9.04 8.34
CA GLY A 10 6.06 -10.05 8.07
C GLY A 10 7.45 -9.43 7.91
N LEU A 11 8.48 -10.21 8.17
CA LEU A 11 9.88 -9.80 8.01
C LEU A 11 10.46 -10.34 6.70
N VAL A 12 10.94 -9.47 5.82
CA VAL A 12 11.66 -9.87 4.61
C VAL A 12 12.96 -10.58 5.00
N SER A 13 13.02 -11.88 4.75
CA SER A 13 14.16 -12.73 5.13
C SER A 13 15.12 -13.02 3.98
N PHE A 14 14.63 -12.92 2.74
CA PHE A 14 15.45 -13.14 1.53
C PHE A 14 14.89 -12.37 0.35
N LEU A 15 15.79 -11.81 -0.44
CA LEU A 15 15.53 -11.19 -1.74
C LEU A 15 16.50 -11.75 -2.77
N GLY A 16 16.00 -12.28 -3.87
CA GLY A 16 16.84 -12.85 -4.93
C GLY A 16 16.26 -12.65 -6.31
N TYR A 17 17.06 -12.10 -7.22
CA TYR A 17 16.66 -11.93 -8.61
C TYR A 17 16.88 -13.22 -9.42
N SER A 18 15.89 -13.57 -10.24
CA SER A 18 15.96 -14.57 -11.30
C SER A 18 15.55 -13.92 -12.61
N GLY A 19 16.52 -13.57 -13.43
CA GLY A 19 16.29 -12.69 -14.57
C GLY A 19 15.80 -11.31 -14.12
N THR A 20 14.61 -10.91 -14.56
CA THR A 20 13.96 -9.64 -14.20
C THR A 20 12.98 -9.77 -13.03
N ASN A 21 12.74 -10.98 -12.54
CA ASN A 21 11.79 -11.25 -11.48
C ASN A 21 12.48 -11.26 -10.12
N LEU A 22 11.81 -10.77 -9.08
CA LEU A 22 12.28 -10.77 -7.71
C LEU A 22 11.54 -11.82 -6.88
N LYS A 23 12.26 -12.83 -6.40
CA LYS A 23 11.77 -13.72 -5.35
C LYS A 23 11.92 -13.01 -4.01
N ILE A 24 10.85 -13.01 -3.24
CA ILE A 24 10.76 -12.42 -1.90
C ILE A 24 10.35 -13.52 -0.94
N SER A 25 11.18 -13.84 0.07
CA SER A 25 10.78 -14.72 1.16
C SER A 25 10.51 -13.91 2.41
N ILE A 26 9.41 -14.19 3.09
CA ILE A 26 8.89 -13.41 4.20
C ILE A 26 8.62 -14.34 5.37
N ARG A 27 9.20 -14.04 6.53
CA ARG A 27 8.85 -14.70 7.79
C ARG A 27 7.53 -14.13 8.29
N ALA A 28 6.62 -15.02 8.66
CA ALA A 28 5.28 -14.68 9.16
C ALA A 28 4.82 -15.75 10.13
N LYS A 29 3.65 -15.56 10.73
CA LYS A 29 3.07 -16.53 11.66
C LYS A 29 1.57 -16.73 11.37
N LEU A 30 0.77 -15.69 11.50
CA LEU A 30 -0.68 -15.76 11.37
C LEU A 30 -1.09 -16.12 9.93
N ILE A 31 -0.43 -15.53 8.93
CA ILE A 31 -0.68 -15.80 7.52
C ILE A 31 -0.48 -17.29 7.18
N LEU A 32 0.46 -17.97 7.84
CA LEU A 32 0.82 -19.34 7.55
C LEU A 32 -0.19 -20.39 8.07
N GLU A 33 -1.14 -20.02 8.94
CA GLU A 33 -2.04 -20.97 9.60
C GLU A 33 -2.89 -21.78 8.60
N ASP A 34 -3.28 -21.21 7.48
CA ASP A 34 -4.12 -21.89 6.47
C ASP A 34 -3.69 -21.62 5.01
N ILE A 35 -2.48 -21.13 4.81
CA ILE A 35 -1.91 -20.83 3.50
C ILE A 35 -1.73 -22.10 2.65
N LYS A 36 -1.88 -21.95 1.34
CA LYS A 36 -1.63 -23.00 0.33
C LYS A 36 -0.83 -22.46 -0.82
N LEU A 37 -0.13 -23.32 -1.52
CA LEU A 37 0.48 -22.97 -2.81
C LEU A 37 -0.59 -22.47 -3.79
N GLY A 38 -0.30 -21.35 -4.42
CA GLY A 38 -1.23 -20.69 -5.34
C GLY A 38 -2.17 -19.68 -4.69
N ASP A 39 -2.21 -19.58 -3.37
CA ASP A 39 -3.01 -18.56 -2.70
C ASP A 39 -2.46 -17.16 -2.98
N SER A 40 -3.34 -16.17 -2.99
CA SER A 40 -2.98 -14.76 -3.09
C SER A 40 -2.81 -14.15 -1.70
N ILE A 41 -1.68 -13.47 -1.50
CA ILE A 41 -1.42 -12.65 -0.32
C ILE A 41 -1.09 -11.22 -0.77
N ALA A 42 -1.64 -10.23 -0.10
CA ALA A 42 -1.22 -8.84 -0.26
C ALA A 42 0.04 -8.60 0.57
N VAL A 43 1.14 -8.26 -0.10
CA VAL A 43 2.41 -7.86 0.52
C VAL A 43 2.59 -6.36 0.28
N ASN A 44 2.49 -5.55 1.33
CA ASN A 44 2.41 -4.09 1.20
C ASN A 44 1.37 -3.66 0.15
N GLY A 45 0.20 -4.32 0.15
CA GLY A 45 -0.89 -4.04 -0.79
C GLY A 45 -0.68 -4.56 -2.21
N VAL A 46 0.39 -5.30 -2.49
CA VAL A 46 0.61 -5.93 -3.79
C VAL A 46 0.11 -7.37 -3.73
N CYS A 47 -0.85 -7.73 -4.57
CA CYS A 47 -1.36 -9.10 -4.69
C CYS A 47 -0.30 -9.99 -5.33
N LEU A 48 0.24 -10.93 -4.57
CA LEU A 48 1.26 -11.87 -5.00
C LEU A 48 0.83 -13.30 -4.73
N THR A 49 1.25 -14.22 -5.59
CA THR A 49 0.92 -15.64 -5.46
C THR A 49 1.99 -16.37 -4.66
N VAL A 50 1.57 -17.16 -3.69
CA VAL A 50 2.46 -18.02 -2.90
C VAL A 50 3.04 -19.12 -3.78
N THR A 51 4.36 -19.16 -3.88
CA THR A 51 5.11 -20.14 -4.67
C THR A 51 5.77 -21.23 -3.83
N GLU A 52 6.08 -20.92 -2.58
CA GLU A 52 6.67 -21.85 -1.61
C GLU A 52 6.25 -21.41 -0.20
N PHE A 53 6.16 -22.33 0.74
CA PHE A 53 6.02 -22.01 2.17
C PHE A 53 6.50 -23.15 3.05
N ASP A 54 6.84 -22.82 4.29
CA ASP A 54 7.17 -23.77 5.36
C ASP A 54 6.51 -23.32 6.68
N ALA A 55 6.98 -23.83 7.82
CA ALA A 55 6.41 -23.54 9.13
C ALA A 55 6.58 -22.07 9.57
N ASP A 56 7.60 -21.36 9.05
CA ASP A 56 8.02 -20.06 9.52
C ASP A 56 8.03 -18.98 8.44
N SER A 57 7.82 -19.35 7.17
CA SER A 57 7.95 -18.42 6.04
C SER A 57 7.15 -18.82 4.82
N PHE A 58 6.91 -17.87 3.93
CA PHE A 58 6.43 -18.11 2.58
C PHE A 58 7.25 -17.30 1.57
N SER A 59 7.21 -17.73 0.31
CA SER A 59 7.85 -17.05 -0.80
C SER A 59 6.85 -16.68 -1.88
N VAL A 60 7.08 -15.51 -2.47
CA VAL A 60 6.33 -14.98 -3.60
C VAL A 60 7.29 -14.49 -4.68
N THR A 61 6.81 -14.30 -5.90
CA THR A 61 7.61 -13.75 -6.99
C THR A 61 6.93 -12.52 -7.58
N ALA A 62 7.62 -11.38 -7.54
CA ALA A 62 7.21 -10.16 -8.23
C ALA A 62 7.85 -10.13 -9.62
N VAL A 63 7.03 -10.03 -10.67
CA VAL A 63 7.50 -9.89 -12.06
C VAL A 63 7.95 -8.45 -12.33
N LYS A 64 8.70 -8.25 -13.41
CA LYS A 64 9.26 -6.94 -13.80
C LYS A 64 8.21 -5.82 -13.78
N GLU A 65 7.06 -6.03 -14.41
CA GLU A 65 5.96 -5.04 -14.44
C GLU A 65 5.51 -4.63 -13.03
N THR A 66 5.33 -5.61 -12.13
CA THR A 66 4.98 -5.34 -10.72
C THR A 66 6.07 -4.51 -10.03
N LEU A 67 7.34 -4.80 -10.27
CA LEU A 67 8.45 -4.05 -9.67
C LEU A 67 8.52 -2.60 -10.20
N GLU A 68 8.16 -2.37 -11.47
CA GLU A 68 8.19 -1.03 -12.09
C GLU A 68 7.17 -0.07 -11.47
N VAL A 69 6.01 -0.58 -11.07
CA VAL A 69 4.89 0.25 -10.55
C VAL A 69 4.74 0.21 -9.04
N THR A 70 5.55 -0.60 -8.32
CA THR A 70 5.41 -0.76 -6.87
C THR A 70 6.67 -0.42 -6.10
N ALA A 71 6.50 -0.15 -4.81
CA ALA A 71 7.61 0.06 -3.88
C ALA A 71 8.35 -1.24 -3.50
N LEU A 72 7.91 -2.43 -3.99
CA LEU A 72 8.62 -3.70 -3.73
C LEU A 72 10.07 -3.69 -4.22
N ARG A 73 10.39 -2.92 -5.26
CA ARG A 73 11.75 -2.75 -5.79
C ARG A 73 12.73 -2.12 -4.80
N TYR A 74 12.23 -1.44 -3.77
CA TYR A 74 13.06 -0.77 -2.75
C TYR A 74 13.24 -1.61 -1.49
N LEU A 75 12.59 -2.79 -1.40
CA LEU A 75 12.69 -3.68 -0.25
C LEU A 75 14.13 -4.14 -0.01
N LYS A 76 14.46 -4.29 1.26
CA LYS A 76 15.73 -4.83 1.75
C LYS A 76 15.46 -6.00 2.70
N ASN A 77 16.46 -6.87 2.86
CA ASN A 77 16.42 -7.87 3.91
C ASN A 77 16.30 -7.18 5.28
N GLY A 78 15.38 -7.64 6.11
CA GLY A 78 15.09 -7.05 7.40
C GLY A 78 13.95 -6.02 7.41
N ASP A 79 13.42 -5.62 6.24
CA ASP A 79 12.26 -4.73 6.19
C ASP A 79 11.00 -5.45 6.68
N LEU A 80 10.11 -4.70 7.35
CA LEU A 80 8.76 -5.16 7.67
C LEU A 80 7.80 -4.83 6.53
N VAL A 81 6.94 -5.80 6.21
CA VAL A 81 5.88 -5.66 5.21
C VAL A 81 4.52 -5.99 5.81
N ASN A 82 3.50 -5.23 5.43
CA ASN A 82 2.12 -5.50 5.80
C ASN A 82 1.61 -6.72 5.04
N LEU A 83 0.90 -7.61 5.71
CA LEU A 83 0.37 -8.86 5.15
C LEU A 83 -1.13 -8.96 5.39
N GLU A 84 -1.85 -9.38 4.34
CA GLU A 84 -3.27 -9.69 4.38
C GLU A 84 -3.56 -10.87 3.46
N ARG A 85 -4.27 -11.89 3.94
CA ARG A 85 -4.80 -13.00 3.11
C ARG A 85 -5.98 -12.52 2.28
N CYS A 86 -6.24 -13.19 1.15
CA CYS A 86 -7.42 -12.88 0.36
C CYS A 86 -8.72 -13.18 1.13
N LEU A 87 -9.74 -12.32 0.91
CA LEU A 87 -11.08 -12.48 1.47
C LEU A 87 -11.71 -13.83 1.10
N ARG A 88 -12.33 -14.47 2.05
CA ARG A 88 -13.28 -15.57 1.84
C ARG A 88 -14.69 -15.03 1.60
N ALA A 89 -15.55 -15.81 0.97
CA ALA A 89 -16.91 -15.38 0.60
C ALA A 89 -17.81 -14.96 1.80
N HIS A 90 -17.49 -15.38 3.01
CA HIS A 90 -18.24 -15.09 4.23
C HIS A 90 -17.57 -14.08 5.15
N ASP A 91 -16.40 -13.55 4.78
CA ASP A 91 -15.67 -12.58 5.57
C ASP A 91 -16.36 -11.18 5.49
N ARG A 92 -16.12 -10.37 6.51
CA ARG A 92 -16.59 -8.98 6.53
C ARG A 92 -15.65 -8.10 5.73
N LEU A 93 -16.20 -7.22 4.90
CA LEU A 93 -15.46 -6.13 4.28
C LEU A 93 -15.35 -4.97 5.27
N GLY A 94 -14.35 -5.03 6.17
CA GLY A 94 -14.19 -4.04 7.24
C GLY A 94 -13.52 -2.73 6.82
N GLY A 95 -12.81 -2.72 5.67
CA GLY A 95 -12.23 -1.52 5.05
C GLY A 95 -12.99 -1.11 3.79
N HIS A 96 -12.33 -1.21 2.62
CA HIS A 96 -12.95 -1.00 1.31
C HIS A 96 -12.51 -2.10 0.33
N ILE A 97 -12.96 -2.05 -0.92
CA ILE A 97 -12.57 -3.04 -1.93
C ILE A 97 -11.12 -2.76 -2.36
N VAL A 98 -10.19 -3.59 -1.87
CA VAL A 98 -8.78 -3.56 -2.25
C VAL A 98 -8.48 -4.76 -3.14
N GLN A 99 -7.94 -4.51 -4.32
CA GLN A 99 -7.64 -5.56 -5.29
C GLN A 99 -6.23 -6.13 -5.11
N GLY A 100 -5.32 -5.34 -4.52
CA GLY A 100 -3.89 -5.60 -4.49
C GLY A 100 -3.22 -5.18 -5.81
N HIS A 101 -3.87 -4.33 -6.58
CA HIS A 101 -3.40 -3.82 -7.88
C HIS A 101 -2.94 -2.38 -7.71
N VAL A 102 -1.72 -2.23 -7.22
CA VAL A 102 -1.09 -0.94 -6.96
C VAL A 102 -1.05 -0.08 -8.23
N ASP A 103 -1.50 1.16 -8.11
CA ASP A 103 -1.56 2.12 -9.21
C ASP A 103 -0.27 2.92 -9.34
N THR A 104 0.33 3.30 -8.21
CA THR A 104 1.54 4.13 -8.17
C THR A 104 2.25 4.02 -6.83
N VAL A 105 3.40 4.68 -6.76
CA VAL A 105 4.19 4.85 -5.53
C VAL A 105 4.14 6.32 -5.12
N ALA A 106 3.74 6.57 -3.88
CA ALA A 106 3.84 7.88 -3.24
C ALA A 106 5.08 7.96 -2.34
N GLU A 107 5.51 9.19 -2.06
CA GLU A 107 6.56 9.47 -1.09
C GLU A 107 5.96 10.08 0.16
N CYS A 108 6.33 9.57 1.33
CA CYS A 108 6.01 10.21 2.60
C CYS A 108 6.75 11.54 2.69
N ILE A 109 6.00 12.63 2.83
CA ILE A 109 6.55 14.00 2.90
C ILE A 109 6.86 14.38 4.34
N GLU A 110 5.95 13.99 5.25
CA GLU A 110 6.00 14.40 6.65
C GLU A 110 5.19 13.45 7.52
N VAL A 111 5.68 13.22 8.73
CA VAL A 111 4.99 12.46 9.79
C VAL A 111 4.85 13.38 11.00
N LEU A 112 3.62 13.72 11.40
CA LEU A 112 3.34 14.56 12.56
C LEU A 112 2.70 13.75 13.69
N ASP A 113 3.34 13.71 14.86
CA ASP A 113 2.74 13.16 16.08
C ASP A 113 1.77 14.19 16.70
N GLN A 114 0.51 13.84 16.78
CA GLN A 114 -0.58 14.66 17.30
C GLN A 114 -0.96 14.32 18.75
N SER A 115 -0.04 13.68 19.51
CA SER A 115 -0.26 13.29 20.93
C SER A 115 -1.48 12.37 21.14
N GLY A 116 -1.71 11.45 20.20
CA GLY A 116 -2.80 10.47 20.26
C GLY A 116 -3.24 9.96 18.88
N SER A 117 -2.65 10.51 17.83
CA SER A 117 -2.77 10.06 16.45
C SER A 117 -1.55 10.53 15.67
N TYR A 118 -1.41 10.06 14.44
CA TYR A 118 -0.32 10.45 13.56
C TYR A 118 -0.90 10.95 12.23
N ASP A 119 -0.50 12.15 11.81
CA ASP A 119 -0.83 12.64 10.48
C ASP A 119 0.31 12.32 9.53
N LEU A 120 0.00 11.60 8.46
CA LEU A 120 0.95 11.16 7.45
C LEU A 120 0.63 11.84 6.13
N TYR A 121 1.57 12.62 5.64
CA TYR A 121 1.46 13.37 4.39
C TYR A 121 2.22 12.66 3.28
N PHE A 122 1.61 12.56 2.11
CA PHE A 122 2.19 11.88 0.94
C PHE A 122 2.11 12.76 -0.29
N SER A 123 3.20 12.80 -1.08
CA SER A 123 3.17 13.38 -2.42
C SER A 123 2.59 12.38 -3.41
N ILE A 124 1.86 12.85 -4.40
CA ILE A 124 1.28 12.02 -5.45
C ILE A 124 1.20 12.78 -6.78
N GLU A 125 1.32 12.05 -7.88
CA GLU A 125 1.16 12.64 -9.21
C GLU A 125 -0.30 13.08 -9.45
N PRO A 126 -0.52 14.23 -10.14
CA PRO A 126 -1.87 14.74 -10.42
C PRO A 126 -2.79 13.76 -11.16
N ASN A 127 -2.21 12.90 -12.01
CA ASN A 127 -2.99 11.87 -12.71
C ASN A 127 -3.66 10.86 -11.77
N PHE A 128 -3.16 10.68 -10.54
CA PHE A 128 -3.74 9.79 -9.54
C PHE A 128 -4.51 10.57 -8.47
N SER A 129 -4.09 11.81 -8.15
CA SER A 129 -4.78 12.64 -7.15
C SER A 129 -6.25 12.90 -7.51
N LYS A 130 -6.60 12.92 -8.80
CA LYS A 130 -7.99 13.06 -9.28
C LYS A 130 -8.94 11.96 -8.81
N TYR A 131 -8.42 10.79 -8.42
CA TYR A 131 -9.21 9.68 -7.85
C TYR A 131 -9.33 9.75 -6.33
N ILE A 132 -8.60 10.68 -5.69
CA ILE A 132 -8.55 10.83 -4.24
C ILE A 132 -9.48 11.97 -3.85
N ILE A 133 -10.40 11.70 -2.94
CA ILE A 133 -11.35 12.70 -2.46
C ILE A 133 -11.27 12.84 -0.94
N ASN A 134 -11.54 14.03 -0.42
CA ASN A 134 -11.65 14.23 1.02
C ASN A 134 -12.72 13.30 1.59
N LYS A 135 -12.40 12.60 2.67
CA LYS A 135 -13.24 11.59 3.33
C LYS A 135 -13.50 10.32 2.50
N GLY A 136 -12.82 10.17 1.36
CA GLY A 136 -12.81 8.92 0.60
C GLY A 136 -11.83 7.89 1.16
N SER A 137 -11.90 6.67 0.63
CA SER A 137 -10.97 5.59 0.95
C SER A 137 -9.75 5.63 0.04
N ILE A 138 -8.61 5.24 0.59
CA ILE A 138 -7.37 5.00 -0.13
C ILE A 138 -6.66 3.80 0.50
N CYS A 139 -5.96 3.02 -0.31
CA CYS A 139 -5.12 1.93 0.18
C CYS A 139 -3.64 2.36 0.13
N ILE A 140 -2.99 2.41 1.30
CA ILE A 140 -1.57 2.76 1.45
C ILE A 140 -0.80 1.55 1.96
N SER A 141 0.10 1.01 1.14
CA SER A 141 0.84 -0.22 1.47
C SER A 141 -0.04 -1.33 2.04
N GLY A 142 -1.23 -1.52 1.45
CA GLY A 142 -2.21 -2.52 1.85
C GLY A 142 -3.18 -2.09 2.94
N ILE A 143 -3.03 -0.90 3.52
CA ILE A 143 -3.86 -0.42 4.62
C ILE A 143 -4.99 0.45 4.08
N SER A 144 -6.24 0.08 4.36
CA SER A 144 -7.42 0.89 4.06
C SER A 144 -7.50 2.09 5.02
N LEU A 145 -7.42 3.30 4.49
CA LEU A 145 -7.40 4.53 5.26
C LEU A 145 -8.38 5.55 4.70
N THR A 146 -8.81 6.47 5.56
CA THR A 146 -9.65 7.60 5.17
C THR A 146 -8.79 8.82 4.89
N VAL A 147 -8.94 9.40 3.71
CA VAL A 147 -8.28 10.64 3.32
C VAL A 147 -8.88 11.80 4.11
N VAL A 148 -8.04 12.57 4.78
CA VAL A 148 -8.49 13.80 5.46
C VAL A 148 -8.60 14.94 4.46
N LYS A 149 -7.54 15.15 3.66
CA LYS A 149 -7.49 16.20 2.65
C LYS A 149 -6.57 15.80 1.50
N VAL A 150 -6.92 16.26 0.30
CA VAL A 150 -6.07 16.27 -0.89
C VAL A 150 -5.96 17.71 -1.40
N GLY A 151 -4.82 18.09 -1.96
CA GLY A 151 -4.59 19.42 -2.49
C GLY A 151 -3.28 19.53 -3.26
N SER A 152 -3.01 20.72 -3.82
CA SER A 152 -1.75 20.96 -4.51
C SER A 152 -0.60 21.15 -3.53
N ILE A 153 0.55 20.57 -3.86
CA ILE A 153 1.76 20.71 -3.05
C ILE A 153 2.19 22.17 -2.88
N LYS A 154 1.82 23.06 -3.81
CA LYS A 154 2.08 24.50 -3.71
C LYS A 154 1.38 25.18 -2.52
N GLU A 155 0.32 24.56 -2.01
CA GLU A 155 -0.44 25.04 -0.86
C GLU A 155 0.07 24.48 0.48
N PHE A 156 0.98 23.52 0.43
CA PHE A 156 1.53 22.86 1.60
C PHE A 156 2.64 23.73 2.22
N GLN A 157 2.46 24.16 3.47
CA GLN A 157 3.45 24.96 4.20
C GLN A 157 4.49 24.08 4.88
N GLY A 158 5.77 24.40 4.72
CA GLY A 158 6.87 23.65 5.38
C GLY A 158 7.47 22.52 4.54
N ILE A 159 7.13 22.46 3.26
CA ILE A 159 7.68 21.44 2.34
C ILE A 159 9.20 21.48 2.26
N ASN A 160 9.80 20.31 2.24
CA ASN A 160 11.18 20.12 1.82
C ASN A 160 11.33 20.60 0.36
N GLU A 161 12.28 21.53 0.12
CA GLU A 161 12.52 22.15 -1.20
C GLU A 161 12.83 21.13 -2.32
N ASN A 162 13.16 19.89 -1.96
CA ASN A 162 13.45 18.80 -2.90
C ASN A 162 12.18 18.14 -3.50
N ILE A 163 10.98 18.46 -2.97
CA ILE A 163 9.73 17.88 -3.51
C ILE A 163 9.23 18.75 -4.67
N SER A 164 8.97 18.10 -5.81
CA SER A 164 8.49 18.80 -7.00
C SER A 164 7.18 19.55 -6.73
N LYS A 165 7.13 20.83 -7.12
CA LYS A 165 5.94 21.69 -7.02
C LYS A 165 4.82 21.31 -7.99
N ASP A 166 5.07 20.39 -8.91
CA ASP A 166 4.08 19.90 -9.87
C ASP A 166 3.29 18.70 -9.36
N LEU A 167 3.59 18.23 -8.13
CA LEU A 167 2.85 17.17 -7.47
C LEU A 167 1.67 17.73 -6.68
N ASP A 168 0.74 16.84 -6.37
CA ASP A 168 -0.28 17.03 -5.36
C ASP A 168 0.13 16.35 -4.06
N TYR A 169 -0.58 16.62 -2.98
CA TYR A 169 -0.45 15.90 -1.73
C TYR A 169 -1.81 15.41 -1.24
N PHE A 170 -1.79 14.38 -0.43
CA PHE A 170 -2.90 14.01 0.44
C PHE A 170 -2.36 13.63 1.81
N TYR A 171 -3.23 13.66 2.81
CA TYR A 171 -2.86 13.14 4.12
C TYR A 171 -3.98 12.33 4.76
N VAL A 172 -3.56 11.44 5.64
CA VAL A 172 -4.40 10.55 6.43
C VAL A 172 -4.03 10.71 7.91
N THR A 173 -5.00 10.49 8.81
CA THR A 173 -4.74 10.45 10.24
C THR A 173 -4.83 9.00 10.72
N ILE A 174 -3.78 8.55 11.39
CA ILE A 174 -3.63 7.16 11.87
C ILE A 174 -3.84 7.11 13.37
N ILE A 175 -4.70 6.19 13.84
CA ILE A 175 -4.87 5.90 15.27
C ILE A 175 -3.74 4.99 15.78
N PRO A 176 -3.40 5.02 17.08
CA PRO A 176 -2.32 4.21 17.64
C PRO A 176 -2.43 2.73 17.32
N ALA A 177 -3.62 2.15 17.36
CA ALA A 177 -3.84 0.73 17.07
C ALA A 177 -3.43 0.34 15.62
N THR A 178 -3.61 1.24 14.64
CA THR A 178 -3.16 1.02 13.25
C THR A 178 -1.66 1.25 13.13
N TRP A 179 -1.15 2.28 13.81
CA TRP A 179 0.27 2.57 13.86
C TRP A 179 1.08 1.38 14.37
N ASP A 180 0.70 0.81 15.52
CA ASP A 180 1.42 -0.27 16.17
C ASP A 180 1.32 -1.62 15.42
N LYS A 181 0.22 -1.85 14.70
CA LYS A 181 -0.05 -3.12 14.01
C LYS A 181 0.48 -3.19 12.58
N THR A 182 0.98 -2.08 12.03
CA THR A 182 1.41 -2.00 10.64
C THR A 182 2.85 -1.49 10.53
N ASN A 183 3.43 -1.60 9.34
CA ASN A 183 4.75 -1.06 9.10
C ASN A 183 4.80 0.48 9.02
N LEU A 184 3.66 1.17 9.18
CA LEU A 184 3.63 2.63 9.26
C LEU A 184 4.40 3.17 10.47
N SER A 185 4.53 2.39 11.55
CA SER A 185 5.36 2.76 12.71
C SER A 185 6.84 2.95 12.38
N GLN A 186 7.29 2.44 11.24
CA GLN A 186 8.67 2.59 10.75
C GLN A 186 8.81 3.62 9.62
N ILE A 187 7.68 4.23 9.20
CA ILE A 187 7.69 5.19 8.10
C ILE A 187 8.44 6.47 8.51
N LYS A 188 9.19 7.03 7.56
CA LYS A 188 9.95 8.27 7.73
C LYS A 188 9.81 9.11 6.47
N ASP A 189 10.17 10.38 6.58
CA ASP A 189 10.24 11.28 5.44
C ASP A 189 11.12 10.68 4.34
N GLY A 190 10.64 10.75 3.10
CA GLY A 190 11.26 10.13 1.93
C GLY A 190 10.91 8.65 1.71
N ALA A 191 10.21 7.99 2.64
CA ALA A 191 9.79 6.60 2.47
C ALA A 191 8.82 6.45 1.29
N LYS A 192 9.01 5.37 0.52
CA LYS A 192 8.14 5.03 -0.62
C LYS A 192 7.06 4.06 -0.19
N VAL A 193 5.81 4.38 -0.52
CA VAL A 193 4.64 3.57 -0.20
C VAL A 193 3.84 3.22 -1.45
N ASN A 194 3.25 2.03 -1.47
CA ASN A 194 2.33 1.63 -2.53
C ASN A 194 0.98 2.34 -2.36
N ILE A 195 0.43 2.83 -3.45
CA ILE A 195 -0.91 3.44 -3.49
C ILE A 195 -1.79 2.65 -4.45
N GLU A 196 -2.94 2.21 -3.95
CA GLU A 196 -4.05 1.75 -4.75
C GLU A 196 -5.23 2.69 -4.49
N VAL A 197 -5.71 3.38 -5.52
CA VAL A 197 -6.89 4.24 -5.42
C VAL A 197 -8.15 3.40 -5.41
N ASP A 198 -9.25 3.93 -4.86
CA ASP A 198 -10.52 3.20 -4.85
C ASP A 198 -10.94 2.82 -6.28
N VAL A 199 -11.13 1.53 -6.52
CA VAL A 199 -11.48 0.98 -7.83
C VAL A 199 -12.76 1.58 -8.40
N LEU A 200 -13.70 2.03 -7.55
CA LEU A 200 -14.93 2.70 -7.98
C LEU A 200 -14.63 4.01 -8.70
N ALA A 201 -13.62 4.77 -8.28
CA ALA A 201 -13.22 6.00 -8.96
C ALA A 201 -12.71 5.72 -10.38
N LYS A 202 -11.95 4.64 -10.58
CA LYS A 202 -11.47 4.22 -11.91
C LYS A 202 -12.61 3.82 -12.84
N TYR A 203 -13.61 3.08 -12.35
CA TYR A 203 -14.78 2.72 -13.13
C TYR A 203 -15.63 3.95 -13.49
N LEU A 204 -15.86 4.85 -12.55
CA LEU A 204 -16.60 6.09 -12.81
C LEU A 204 -15.93 6.94 -13.89
N GLU A 205 -14.61 7.13 -13.84
CA GLU A 205 -13.88 7.85 -14.89
C GLU A 205 -14.08 7.19 -16.25
N ARG A 206 -13.94 5.86 -16.32
CA ARG A 206 -14.08 5.12 -17.59
C ARG A 206 -15.48 5.27 -18.17
N PHE A 207 -16.52 5.18 -17.36
CA PHE A 207 -17.90 5.36 -17.81
C PHE A 207 -18.19 6.80 -18.25
N MET A 208 -17.70 7.80 -17.49
CA MET A 208 -17.86 9.20 -17.87
C MET A 208 -17.13 9.56 -19.17
N ALA A 209 -15.96 9.00 -19.40
CA ALA A 209 -15.22 9.18 -20.64
C ALA A 209 -15.96 8.57 -21.85
N ALA A 210 -16.61 7.41 -21.67
CA ALA A 210 -17.39 6.76 -22.71
C ALA A 210 -18.75 7.45 -23.00
N ALA A 211 -19.27 8.22 -22.05
CA ALA A 211 -20.55 8.94 -22.18
C ALA A 211 -20.40 10.34 -22.82
N LYS A 212 -19.18 10.81 -23.06
CA LYS A 212 -18.95 12.07 -23.80
C LYS A 212 -19.24 11.82 -25.28
N PRO A 213 -20.13 12.61 -25.92
CA PRO A 213 -20.47 12.47 -27.34
C PRO A 213 -19.28 12.76 -28.27
#